data_c0d317fa7cd093d75668d5c6ee88eb3b
#
_entry.id   c0d317fa7cd093d75668d5c6ee88eb3b
#
_cell.length_a   1.000
_cell.length_b   1.000
_cell.length_c   1.000
_cell.angle_alpha   90.00
_cell.angle_beta   90.00
_cell.angle_gamma   90.00
#
_symmetry.space_group_name_H-M   'P 1'
#
loop_
_entity.id
_entity.type
_entity.pdbx_description
1 polymer ?
#
loop_
_entity_poly.entity_id
_entity_poly.type
_entity_poly.pdbx_seq_one_letter_code
_entity_poly.pdbx_strand_id
1 'polypeptide(L)'
;MTRTSESAALVLRQGTEVVVVCKENCDQAILVSSQLGERSPINNSAGGKAIMAFLPKPDQESWLASGKLRRQTPHSVTDPEAMRRELAAIARGGISYSREGMFPGIVAMGLPVFDAIGNPCAGLSVAVPTLRFDKARETRVATALRTAAADISAALGFKKNGRRSAA
;
A
#
# COMPACT_ATOMS: atom_id res chain seq x y z
N MET A 1 -11.66 -6.02 10.25
CA MET A 1 -10.89 -6.48 11.43
C MET A 1 -10.96 -7.98 11.63
N THR A 2 -12.10 -8.54 11.75
CA THR A 2 -12.31 -9.99 11.99
C THR A 2 -11.78 -10.94 10.90
N ARG A 3 -11.43 -10.44 9.71
CA ARG A 3 -11.03 -11.31 8.58
C ARG A 3 -9.55 -11.70 8.57
N THR A 4 -8.65 -10.87 9.09
CA THR A 4 -7.19 -11.12 9.01
C THR A 4 -6.56 -11.38 10.37
N SER A 5 -7.13 -10.88 11.46
CA SER A 5 -6.52 -10.81 12.80
C SER A 5 -5.20 -10.03 12.81
N GLU A 6 -5.03 -9.10 11.86
CA GLU A 6 -3.85 -8.25 11.74
C GLU A 6 -4.26 -6.77 11.70
N SER A 7 -3.35 -5.89 12.10
CA SER A 7 -3.58 -4.44 12.09
C SER A 7 -3.65 -3.91 10.67
N ALA A 8 -4.59 -3.00 10.45
CA ALA A 8 -4.80 -2.33 9.16
C ALA A 8 -4.67 -0.81 9.31
N ALA A 9 -4.22 -0.14 8.27
CA ALA A 9 -4.14 1.29 8.20
C ALA A 9 -4.55 1.82 6.83
N LEU A 10 -5.20 2.98 6.82
CA LEU A 10 -5.45 3.78 5.63
C LEU A 10 -4.49 4.96 5.64
N VAL A 11 -3.81 5.17 4.52
CA VAL A 11 -2.86 6.26 4.36
C VAL A 11 -3.25 7.16 3.19
N LEU A 12 -2.96 8.45 3.33
CA LEU A 12 -3.04 9.42 2.25
C LEU A 12 -1.65 9.85 1.81
N ARG A 13 -1.49 10.12 0.53
CA ARG A 13 -0.24 10.69 -0.01
C ARG A 13 -0.15 12.18 0.33
N GLN A 14 1.02 12.59 0.82
CA GLN A 14 1.37 13.98 1.02
C GLN A 14 2.80 14.24 0.48
N GLY A 15 2.88 14.68 -0.77
CA GLY A 15 4.16 14.86 -1.44
C GLY A 15 4.88 13.52 -1.68
N THR A 16 6.04 13.34 -1.05
CA THR A 16 6.88 12.13 -1.12
C THR A 16 6.69 11.20 0.10
N GLU A 17 5.72 11.49 0.95
CA GLU A 17 5.38 10.74 2.14
C GLU A 17 3.91 10.30 2.09
N VAL A 18 3.57 9.40 2.96
CA VAL A 18 2.20 9.07 3.34
C VAL A 18 1.95 9.44 4.79
N VAL A 19 0.70 9.74 5.11
CA VAL A 19 0.23 9.99 6.47
C VAL A 19 -0.88 9.01 6.81
N VAL A 20 -0.83 8.43 8.01
CA VAL A 20 -1.87 7.52 8.52
C VAL A 20 -3.09 8.34 8.94
N VAL A 21 -4.24 8.09 8.32
CA VAL A 21 -5.49 8.81 8.60
C VAL A 21 -6.55 7.96 9.27
N CYS A 22 -6.42 6.65 9.17
CA CYS A 22 -7.30 5.71 9.86
C CYS A 22 -6.51 4.44 10.17
N LYS A 23 -6.77 3.85 11.31
CA LYS A 23 -6.15 2.58 11.71
C LYS A 23 -7.13 1.71 12.47
N GLU A 24 -6.88 0.41 12.40
CA GLU A 24 -7.55 -0.60 13.18
C GLU A 24 -6.49 -1.57 13.72
N ASN A 25 -6.35 -1.64 15.02
CA ASN A 25 -5.40 -2.56 15.65
C ASN A 25 -6.02 -3.96 15.79
N CYS A 26 -5.20 -4.99 15.67
CA CYS A 26 -5.62 -6.35 15.99
C CYS A 26 -5.49 -6.61 17.51
N ASP A 27 -6.17 -7.67 17.99
CA ASP A 27 -6.14 -8.11 19.39
C ASP A 27 -4.99 -9.11 19.67
N GLN A 28 -3.93 -9.09 18.87
CA GLN A 28 -2.78 -9.99 19.04
C GLN A 28 -1.82 -9.42 20.08
N ALA A 29 -1.18 -10.30 20.87
CA ALA A 29 -0.17 -9.91 21.85
C ALA A 29 1.03 -9.21 21.21
N ILE A 30 1.39 -9.61 19.98
CA ILE A 30 2.40 -8.93 19.14
C ILE A 30 1.68 -8.33 17.95
N LEU A 31 1.56 -7.01 17.93
CA LEU A 31 0.87 -6.28 16.86
C LEU A 31 1.79 -5.20 16.25
N VAL A 32 1.56 -4.91 15.00
CA VAL A 32 2.13 -3.72 14.35
C VAL A 32 1.15 -2.58 14.53
N SER A 33 1.54 -1.54 15.25
CA SER A 33 0.69 -0.38 15.50
C SER A 33 1.28 0.85 14.82
N SER A 34 0.54 1.39 13.85
CA SER A 34 0.77 2.74 13.34
C SER A 34 0.04 3.75 14.22
N GLN A 35 0.50 5.00 14.22
CA GLN A 35 -0.20 6.08 14.90
C GLN A 35 -0.94 6.98 13.90
N LEU A 36 -2.10 7.53 14.30
CA LEU A 36 -2.78 8.55 13.50
C LEU A 36 -1.87 9.77 13.34
N GLY A 37 -1.74 10.26 12.11
CA GLY A 37 -0.82 11.37 11.77
C GLY A 37 0.63 10.92 11.56
N GLU A 38 0.98 9.67 11.82
CA GLU A 38 2.32 9.14 11.53
C GLU A 38 2.63 9.26 10.04
N ARG A 39 3.85 9.75 9.76
CA ARG A 39 4.35 9.98 8.40
C ARG A 39 5.46 8.99 8.07
N SER A 40 5.48 8.53 6.84
CA SER A 40 6.52 7.63 6.38
C SER A 40 6.82 7.82 4.88
N PRO A 41 8.06 7.54 4.45
CA PRO A 41 8.42 7.61 3.04
C PRO A 41 7.56 6.70 2.18
N ILE A 42 7.09 7.23 1.06
CA ILE A 42 6.11 6.55 0.21
C ILE A 42 6.68 5.25 -0.40
N ASN A 43 8.00 5.19 -0.68
CA ASN A 43 8.65 4.01 -1.23
C ASN A 43 8.73 2.83 -0.24
N ASN A 44 8.65 3.09 1.06
CA ASN A 44 8.69 2.05 2.10
C ASN A 44 7.30 1.62 2.54
N SER A 45 6.26 2.41 2.23
CA SER A 45 4.87 2.12 2.57
C SER A 45 4.19 1.25 1.51
N ALA A 46 3.62 0.12 1.89
CA ALA A 46 2.83 -0.70 0.98
C ALA A 46 1.61 0.07 0.45
N GLY A 47 0.88 0.80 1.31
CA GLY A 47 -0.22 1.67 0.88
C GLY A 47 0.27 2.82 0.00
N GLY A 48 1.42 3.39 0.30
CA GLY A 48 2.03 4.46 -0.48
C GLY A 48 2.40 4.02 -1.89
N LYS A 49 3.08 2.91 -2.04
CA LYS A 49 3.41 2.34 -3.35
C LYS A 49 2.16 1.96 -4.15
N ALA A 50 1.11 1.49 -3.47
CA ALA A 50 -0.17 1.20 -4.10
C ALA A 50 -0.80 2.47 -4.70
N ILE A 51 -0.75 3.62 -4.01
CA ILE A 51 -1.19 4.91 -4.56
C ILE A 51 -0.32 5.28 -5.78
N MET A 52 1.02 5.25 -5.61
CA MET A 52 1.96 5.67 -6.65
C MET A 52 1.80 4.89 -7.96
N ALA A 53 1.48 3.61 -7.89
CA ALA A 53 1.34 2.74 -9.06
C ALA A 53 0.22 3.18 -10.01
N PHE A 54 -0.76 3.93 -9.53
CA PHE A 54 -1.92 4.39 -10.30
C PHE A 54 -1.93 5.91 -10.56
N LEU A 55 -0.90 6.62 -10.14
CA LEU A 55 -0.71 8.02 -10.54
C LEU A 55 -0.35 8.12 -12.03
N PRO A 56 -0.55 9.29 -12.66
CA PRO A 56 -0.09 9.55 -14.01
C PRO A 56 1.42 9.24 -14.16
N LYS A 57 1.81 8.68 -15.29
CA LYS A 57 3.22 8.31 -15.55
C LYS A 57 4.20 9.46 -15.34
N PRO A 58 3.93 10.71 -15.80
CA PRO A 58 4.82 11.84 -15.54
C PRO A 58 5.07 12.07 -14.05
N ASP A 59 4.06 11.90 -13.19
CA ASP A 59 4.19 12.07 -11.75
C ASP A 59 5.05 10.97 -11.12
N GLN A 60 4.89 9.72 -11.58
CA GLN A 60 5.73 8.60 -11.16
C GLN A 60 7.20 8.86 -11.53
N GLU A 61 7.47 9.24 -12.78
CA GLU A 61 8.84 9.49 -13.26
C GLU A 61 9.48 10.69 -12.57
N SER A 62 8.74 11.77 -12.36
CA SER A 62 9.22 12.93 -11.60
C SER A 62 9.62 12.54 -10.18
N TRP A 63 8.81 11.70 -9.51
CA TRP A 63 9.15 11.22 -8.18
C TRP A 63 10.36 10.30 -8.19
N LEU A 64 10.46 9.36 -9.13
CA LEU A 64 11.60 8.45 -9.25
C LEU A 64 12.92 9.21 -9.52
N ALA A 65 12.87 10.26 -10.35
CA ALA A 65 14.02 11.10 -10.67
C ALA A 65 14.42 12.08 -9.55
N SER A 66 13.54 12.29 -8.56
CA SER A 66 13.75 13.31 -7.52
C SER A 66 14.85 12.98 -6.50
N GLY A 67 15.40 11.77 -6.50
CA GLY A 67 16.37 11.31 -5.50
C GLY A 67 15.78 11.15 -4.08
N LYS A 68 14.45 11.13 -3.95
CA LYS A 68 13.76 11.11 -2.65
C LYS A 68 13.33 9.71 -2.19
N LEU A 69 13.85 8.66 -2.82
CA LEU A 69 13.70 7.29 -2.32
C LEU A 69 14.51 7.13 -1.03
N ARG A 70 13.83 6.93 0.08
CA ARG A 70 14.45 6.89 1.41
C ARG A 70 14.80 5.47 1.82
N ARG A 71 16.02 5.31 2.39
CA ARG A 71 16.42 4.07 3.05
C ARG A 71 16.08 4.15 4.53
N GLN A 72 15.20 3.27 5.00
CA GLN A 72 14.89 3.10 6.44
C GLN A 72 15.49 1.81 6.98
N THR A 73 15.60 0.78 6.14
CA THR A 73 16.20 -0.50 6.48
C THR A 73 17.12 -0.96 5.34
N PRO A 74 17.94 -1.99 5.54
CA PRO A 74 18.67 -2.62 4.44
C PRO A 74 17.78 -3.15 3.31
N HIS A 75 16.51 -3.44 3.61
CA HIS A 75 15.52 -3.97 2.65
C HIS A 75 14.71 -2.88 1.93
N SER A 76 14.93 -1.61 2.24
CA SER A 76 14.27 -0.50 1.54
C SER A 76 14.68 -0.46 0.08
N VAL A 77 13.69 -0.41 -0.83
CA VAL A 77 13.94 -0.24 -2.27
C VAL A 77 14.23 1.23 -2.55
N THR A 78 15.48 1.51 -2.90
CA THR A 78 15.97 2.87 -3.20
C THR A 78 16.50 3.03 -4.63
N ASP A 79 16.55 1.93 -5.39
CA ASP A 79 16.86 1.99 -6.82
C ASP A 79 15.62 2.38 -7.63
N PRO A 80 15.66 3.48 -8.42
CA PRO A 80 14.53 3.93 -9.21
C PRO A 80 14.02 2.90 -10.22
N GLU A 81 14.92 2.12 -10.84
CA GLU A 81 14.53 1.10 -11.82
C GLU A 81 13.81 -0.08 -11.15
N ALA A 82 14.30 -0.53 -9.99
CA ALA A 82 13.62 -1.55 -9.21
C ALA A 82 12.22 -1.07 -8.77
N MET A 83 12.12 0.18 -8.31
CA MET A 83 10.85 0.77 -7.93
C MET A 83 9.89 0.90 -9.11
N ARG A 84 10.37 1.31 -10.30
CA ARG A 84 9.56 1.40 -11.53
C ARG A 84 8.96 0.03 -11.89
N ARG A 85 9.75 -1.05 -11.83
CA ARG A 85 9.27 -2.42 -12.08
C ARG A 85 8.21 -2.84 -11.06
N GLU A 86 8.42 -2.49 -9.80
CA GLU A 86 7.47 -2.80 -8.71
C GLU A 86 6.14 -2.07 -8.94
N LEU A 87 6.16 -0.76 -9.21
CA LEU A 87 4.96 0.02 -9.51
C LEU A 87 4.20 -0.53 -10.74
N ALA A 88 4.92 -0.92 -11.79
CA ALA A 88 4.31 -1.53 -12.97
C ALA A 88 3.63 -2.87 -12.65
N ALA A 89 4.21 -3.69 -11.78
CA ALA A 89 3.60 -4.94 -11.34
C ALA A 89 2.32 -4.70 -10.51
N ILE A 90 2.34 -3.71 -9.63
CA ILE A 90 1.15 -3.31 -8.84
C ILE A 90 0.04 -2.81 -9.75
N ALA A 91 0.35 -1.96 -10.74
CA ALA A 91 -0.63 -1.42 -11.69
C ALA A 91 -1.33 -2.50 -12.53
N ARG A 92 -0.66 -3.63 -12.80
CA ARG A 92 -1.26 -4.79 -13.49
C ARG A 92 -2.18 -5.65 -12.60
N GLY A 93 -2.55 -5.17 -11.43
CA GLY A 93 -3.43 -5.86 -10.47
C GLY A 93 -2.70 -6.63 -9.40
N GLY A 94 -1.41 -6.40 -9.26
CA GLY A 94 -0.59 -6.94 -8.16
C GLY A 94 -0.92 -6.29 -6.81
N ILE A 95 -0.50 -6.95 -5.76
CA ILE A 95 -0.51 -6.39 -4.41
C ILE A 95 0.82 -5.69 -4.19
N SER A 96 0.79 -4.52 -3.57
CA SER A 96 1.98 -3.83 -3.10
C SER A 96 2.50 -4.49 -1.83
N TYR A 97 3.81 -4.70 -1.75
CA TYR A 97 4.48 -5.24 -0.56
C TYR A 97 5.51 -4.26 -0.02
N SER A 98 5.62 -4.18 1.30
CA SER A 98 6.79 -3.68 2.00
C SER A 98 7.34 -4.86 2.82
N ARG A 99 8.34 -5.54 2.28
CA ARG A 99 9.00 -6.68 2.94
C ARG A 99 10.16 -6.15 3.76
N GLU A 100 9.92 -5.89 5.03
CA GLU A 100 10.89 -5.27 5.96
C GLU A 100 11.47 -3.93 5.47
N GLY A 101 10.87 -3.32 4.46
CA GLY A 101 11.36 -2.07 3.87
C GLY A 101 11.14 -0.85 4.76
N MET A 102 10.14 -0.90 5.65
CA MET A 102 9.83 0.16 6.61
C MET A 102 10.35 -0.18 8.00
N PHE A 103 10.09 -1.39 8.48
CA PHE A 103 10.54 -1.89 9.79
C PHE A 103 11.06 -3.31 9.65
N PRO A 104 12.21 -3.63 10.28
CA PRO A 104 12.68 -5.02 10.37
C PRO A 104 11.61 -5.91 11.02
N GLY A 105 11.48 -7.14 10.54
CA GLY A 105 10.53 -8.11 11.10
C GLY A 105 9.06 -7.87 10.71
N ILE A 106 8.76 -6.92 9.80
CA ILE A 106 7.39 -6.59 9.37
C ILE A 106 7.25 -6.72 7.85
N VAL A 107 6.23 -7.45 7.43
CA VAL A 107 5.74 -7.44 6.04
C VAL A 107 4.42 -6.70 6.00
N ALA A 108 4.32 -5.67 5.18
CA ALA A 108 3.05 -5.01 4.90
C ALA A 108 2.60 -5.30 3.47
N MET A 109 1.30 -5.49 3.29
CA MET A 109 0.63 -5.64 2.01
C MET A 109 -0.34 -4.48 1.81
N GLY A 110 -0.48 -3.97 0.58
CA GLY A 110 -1.34 -2.81 0.33
C GLY A 110 -2.00 -2.82 -1.03
N LEU A 111 -3.14 -2.12 -1.11
CA LEU A 111 -3.91 -1.87 -2.32
C LEU A 111 -4.37 -0.41 -2.37
N PRO A 112 -4.56 0.16 -3.57
CA PRO A 112 -5.12 1.49 -3.71
C PRO A 112 -6.61 1.49 -3.39
N VAL A 113 -7.08 2.64 -2.92
CA VAL A 113 -8.49 3.00 -2.82
C VAL A 113 -8.73 4.12 -3.82
N PHE A 114 -9.79 4.00 -4.61
CA PHE A 114 -10.13 4.93 -5.68
C PHE A 114 -11.32 5.82 -5.31
N ASP A 115 -11.27 7.07 -5.72
CA ASP A 115 -12.41 7.98 -5.65
C ASP A 115 -13.41 7.78 -6.81
N ALA A 116 -14.50 8.57 -6.82
CA ALA A 116 -15.58 8.46 -7.82
C ALA A 116 -15.10 8.64 -9.27
N ILE A 117 -14.00 9.36 -9.50
CA ILE A 117 -13.47 9.62 -10.85
C ILE A 117 -12.28 8.70 -11.19
N GLY A 118 -11.94 7.75 -10.30
CA GLY A 118 -10.92 6.73 -10.53
C GLY A 118 -9.50 7.14 -10.18
N ASN A 119 -9.30 8.21 -9.42
CA ASN A 119 -7.99 8.57 -8.88
C ASN A 119 -7.66 7.71 -7.66
N PRO A 120 -6.40 7.32 -7.45
CA PRO A 120 -5.95 6.65 -6.24
C PRO A 120 -5.90 7.67 -5.08
N CYS A 121 -6.98 7.79 -4.34
CA CYS A 121 -7.11 8.78 -3.25
C CYS A 121 -6.50 8.33 -1.93
N ALA A 122 -6.40 7.03 -1.70
CA ALA A 122 -5.82 6.48 -0.48
C ALA A 122 -5.13 5.12 -0.75
N GLY A 123 -4.32 4.66 0.20
CA GLY A 123 -3.76 3.31 0.24
C GLY A 123 -4.21 2.58 1.49
N LEU A 124 -4.84 1.42 1.30
CA LEU A 124 -5.16 0.50 2.39
C LEU A 124 -4.04 -0.50 2.57
N SER A 125 -3.58 -0.72 3.78
CA SER A 125 -2.53 -1.68 4.09
C SER A 125 -2.84 -2.53 5.32
N VAL A 126 -2.29 -3.73 5.34
CA VAL A 126 -2.27 -4.64 6.48
C VAL A 126 -0.82 -5.00 6.76
N ALA A 127 -0.41 -4.90 8.01
CA ALA A 127 0.94 -5.21 8.46
C ALA A 127 0.95 -6.49 9.30
N VAL A 128 1.89 -7.38 8.99
CA VAL A 128 2.02 -8.72 9.58
C VAL A 128 3.46 -8.91 10.05
N PRO A 129 3.71 -9.31 11.30
CA PRO A 129 5.04 -9.75 11.73
C PRO A 129 5.55 -10.92 10.89
N THR A 130 6.83 -10.90 10.50
CA THR A 130 7.45 -11.96 9.69
C THR A 130 7.35 -13.34 10.32
N LEU A 131 7.39 -13.41 11.65
CA LEU A 131 7.27 -14.65 12.44
C LEU A 131 6.00 -15.45 12.14
N ARG A 132 4.93 -14.79 11.65
CA ARG A 132 3.66 -15.46 11.30
C ARG A 132 3.21 -15.18 9.86
N PHE A 133 4.12 -14.65 9.03
CA PHE A 133 3.86 -14.39 7.62
C PHE A 133 4.21 -15.62 6.79
N ASP A 134 3.22 -16.47 6.54
CA ASP A 134 3.30 -17.63 5.67
C ASP A 134 2.37 -17.49 4.45
N LYS A 135 2.39 -18.46 3.57
CA LYS A 135 1.57 -18.47 2.34
C LYS A 135 0.07 -18.46 2.60
N ALA A 136 -0.38 -19.14 3.64
CA ALA A 136 -1.79 -19.15 4.03
C ALA A 136 -2.22 -17.78 4.56
N ARG A 137 -1.38 -17.14 5.39
CA ARG A 137 -1.61 -15.78 5.90
C ARG A 137 -1.58 -14.77 4.76
N GLU A 138 -0.61 -14.84 3.88
CA GLU A 138 -0.51 -13.99 2.69
C GLU A 138 -1.80 -14.05 1.87
N THR A 139 -2.30 -15.24 1.56
CA THR A 139 -3.54 -15.44 0.79
C THR A 139 -4.75 -14.85 1.50
N ARG A 140 -4.87 -15.07 2.80
CA ARG A 140 -5.97 -14.53 3.62
C ARG A 140 -5.96 -13.00 3.62
N VAL A 141 -4.81 -12.40 3.87
CA VAL A 141 -4.62 -10.94 3.88
C VAL A 141 -4.91 -10.37 2.49
N ALA A 142 -4.40 -10.99 1.43
CA ALA A 142 -4.65 -10.57 0.05
C ALA A 142 -6.14 -10.53 -0.28
N THR A 143 -6.88 -11.58 0.09
CA THR A 143 -8.33 -11.66 -0.14
C THR A 143 -9.08 -10.57 0.63
N ALA A 144 -8.76 -10.39 1.92
CA ALA A 144 -9.39 -9.38 2.75
C ALA A 144 -9.11 -7.96 2.26
N LEU A 145 -7.85 -7.67 1.87
CA LEU A 145 -7.46 -6.37 1.29
C LEU A 145 -8.24 -6.07 0.00
N ARG A 146 -8.35 -7.04 -0.91
CA ARG A 146 -9.09 -6.85 -2.18
C ARG A 146 -10.55 -6.51 -1.93
N THR A 147 -11.20 -7.22 -1.02
CA THR A 147 -12.60 -6.96 -0.63
C THR A 147 -12.72 -5.56 -0.01
N ALA A 148 -11.92 -5.26 1.01
CA ALA A 148 -12.02 -3.99 1.73
C ALA A 148 -11.68 -2.78 0.85
N ALA A 149 -10.63 -2.85 0.02
CA ALA A 149 -10.29 -1.76 -0.90
C ALA A 149 -11.39 -1.51 -1.93
N ALA A 150 -12.03 -2.58 -2.43
CA ALA A 150 -13.16 -2.47 -3.34
C ALA A 150 -14.40 -1.86 -2.65
N ASP A 151 -14.73 -2.31 -1.44
CA ASP A 151 -15.86 -1.82 -0.66
C ASP A 151 -15.69 -0.32 -0.33
N ILE A 152 -14.49 0.10 0.12
CA ILE A 152 -14.20 1.50 0.42
C ILE A 152 -14.27 2.34 -0.87
N SER A 153 -13.68 1.88 -1.97
CA SER A 153 -13.74 2.60 -3.26
C SER A 153 -15.18 2.75 -3.74
N ALA A 154 -16.01 1.69 -3.63
CA ALA A 154 -17.42 1.73 -3.98
C ALA A 154 -18.19 2.74 -3.11
N ALA A 155 -17.92 2.78 -1.81
CA ALA A 155 -18.50 3.75 -0.88
C ALA A 155 -18.11 5.20 -1.22
N LEU A 156 -16.92 5.40 -1.82
CA LEU A 156 -16.47 6.70 -2.35
C LEU A 156 -17.01 7.00 -3.74
N GLY A 157 -17.89 6.15 -4.28
CA GLY A 157 -18.54 6.35 -5.58
C GLY A 157 -17.77 5.79 -6.77
N PHE A 158 -16.67 5.06 -6.56
CA PHE A 158 -15.94 4.42 -7.64
C PHE A 158 -16.79 3.32 -8.29
N LYS A 159 -17.04 3.46 -9.59
CA LYS A 159 -17.67 2.43 -10.40
C LYS A 159 -16.60 1.78 -11.27
N LYS A 160 -16.34 0.51 -11.04
CA LYS A 160 -15.44 -0.27 -11.89
C LYS A 160 -16.13 -0.48 -13.24
N ASN A 161 -16.04 0.50 -14.13
CA ASN A 161 -16.47 0.32 -15.52
C ASN A 161 -15.64 -0.81 -16.12
N GLY A 162 -16.30 -1.82 -16.68
CA GLY A 162 -15.62 -2.86 -17.41
C GLY A 162 -14.64 -2.23 -18.40
N ARG A 163 -13.38 -2.66 -18.34
CA ARG A 163 -12.25 -2.34 -19.23
C ARG A 163 -12.47 -1.15 -20.16
N ARG A 164 -11.89 0.01 -19.86
CA ARG A 164 -11.44 0.87 -20.93
C ARG A 164 -10.28 0.12 -21.58
N SER A 165 -10.55 -0.50 -22.71
CA SER A 165 -9.55 -0.92 -23.67
C SER A 165 -8.73 0.32 -24.02
N ALA A 166 -7.43 0.29 -23.70
CA ALA A 166 -6.52 1.30 -24.19
C ALA A 166 -6.48 1.16 -25.73
N ALA A 167 -6.88 2.22 -26.42
CA ALA A 167 -6.50 2.47 -27.79
C ALA A 167 -5.10 3.07 -27.80
#